data_64b1e16149fee2c71555ad9cfb22457d
#
_entry.id   64b1e16149fee2c71555ad9cfb22457d
#
_cell.length_a   1.000
_cell.length_b   1.000
_cell.length_c   1.000
_cell.angle_alpha   90.00
_cell.angle_beta   90.00
_cell.angle_gamma   90.00
#
_symmetry.space_group_name_H-M   'P 1'
#
loop_
_entity.id
_entity.type
_entity.pdbx_description
1 polymer ?
#
loop_
_entity_poly.entity_id
_entity_poly.type
_entity_poly.pdbx_seq_one_letter_code
_entity_poly.pdbx_strand_id
1 'polypeptide(L)'
;MESNLSGTVSIPAPSISRRAFLASGTAFGASLLLERGAQAQSPGTGGVSGIKEYDVNTNGIILHVTEQGDGPAVLFCHGFPDTSYTWRQQMKAVASAGYRAIAPDMRGCGRSSAPTDPTLYTPLQTVGDLVGLLDALKIPSAVLVGHDWGATHVWQAALMRPDRFKAVFCLSVPFVPRGDVSVFEKMRKSGHQEDFYMFEQSRPDADQIWADAPVTIPGILYWASGSAPADKRWSPMDPARSLHRAAPGPLPSWAEPDYVAHNVAEFQRTGFHGALNYYRAAEPYFYLSAPWKGARITQPSFFIWGKADGLKELYPLTVDQMRSGVPSLIGGLELDNVGHWVQHEAPDVVNEQLVKFLQTVTPT
;
A
#
# COMPACT_ATOMS: atom_id res chain seq x y z
N MET A 1 -31.64 43.32 41.09
CA MET A 1 -30.25 43.46 41.66
C MET A 1 -29.33 42.86 40.64
N GLU A 2 -28.72 43.75 39.90
CA GLU A 2 -27.69 43.49 38.90
C GLU A 2 -26.36 43.22 39.63
N SER A 3 -25.56 42.32 39.11
CA SER A 3 -24.11 42.43 39.25
C SER A 3 -23.43 41.77 38.05
N ASN A 4 -22.93 42.59 37.15
CA ASN A 4 -21.90 42.32 36.15
C ASN A 4 -20.61 41.84 36.77
N LEU A 5 -19.96 40.87 36.12
CA LEU A 5 -18.49 40.73 36.11
C LEU A 5 -18.04 40.18 34.76
N SER A 6 -17.63 41.06 33.86
CA SER A 6 -16.80 40.82 32.70
C SER A 6 -15.33 40.80 33.15
N GLY A 7 -14.62 39.71 32.94
CA GLY A 7 -13.18 39.63 33.14
C GLY A 7 -12.52 39.07 31.90
N THR A 8 -12.03 39.92 31.00
CA THR A 8 -11.16 39.55 29.89
C THR A 8 -9.72 39.40 30.37
N VAL A 9 -9.19 38.20 30.30
CA VAL A 9 -7.75 37.91 30.53
C VAL A 9 -7.04 38.02 29.18
N SER A 10 -6.18 39.04 29.04
CA SER A 10 -5.32 39.27 27.90
C SER A 10 -3.97 38.55 28.15
N ILE A 11 -3.56 37.62 27.25
CA ILE A 11 -2.26 36.98 27.29
C ILE A 11 -1.36 37.70 26.26
N PRO A 12 -0.17 38.19 26.65
CA PRO A 12 0.75 38.84 25.71
C PRO A 12 1.54 37.83 24.90
N ALA A 13 1.69 38.10 23.60
CA ALA A 13 2.53 37.33 22.67
C ALA A 13 4.02 37.64 22.90
N PRO A 14 4.91 36.66 22.81
CA PRO A 14 6.34 36.92 22.88
C PRO A 14 6.90 37.51 21.55
N SER A 15 7.55 38.67 21.69
CA SER A 15 8.29 39.31 20.60
C SER A 15 9.63 38.60 20.40
N ILE A 16 9.88 38.06 19.19
CA ILE A 16 11.19 37.57 18.78
C ILE A 16 11.95 38.69 18.03
N SER A 17 12.99 39.17 18.67
CA SER A 17 13.93 40.17 18.12
C SER A 17 14.82 39.56 17.04
N ARG A 18 14.80 40.16 15.84
CA ARG A 18 15.81 39.93 14.79
C ARG A 18 17.03 40.76 15.12
N ARG A 19 18.14 40.14 15.57
CA ARG A 19 19.49 40.71 15.38
C ARG A 19 20.58 39.67 15.61
N ALA A 20 21.50 39.64 14.61
CA ALA A 20 22.90 39.30 14.66
C ALA A 20 23.34 37.83 14.77
N PHE A 21 23.75 37.29 13.62
CA PHE A 21 24.95 36.48 13.54
C PHE A 21 25.70 36.86 12.25
N LEU A 22 26.71 37.70 12.42
CA LEU A 22 27.76 37.97 11.43
C LEU A 22 29.11 37.57 12.04
N ALA A 23 29.85 36.85 11.23
CA ALA A 23 31.33 36.76 11.23
C ALA A 23 32.02 35.86 12.27
N SER A 24 32.56 34.75 11.79
CA SER A 24 33.96 34.40 12.00
C SER A 24 34.45 33.51 10.87
N GLY A 25 35.24 34.08 9.97
CA GLY A 25 35.95 33.34 8.95
C GLY A 25 37.27 32.79 9.52
N THR A 26 37.65 31.60 9.09
CA THR A 26 39.05 31.17 9.01
C THR A 26 39.22 30.30 7.77
N ALA A 27 40.09 30.79 6.90
CA ALA A 27 40.57 30.10 5.71
C ALA A 27 41.57 29.01 6.12
N PHE A 28 41.54 27.86 5.47
CA PHE A 28 42.74 27.05 5.21
C PHE A 28 42.47 26.02 4.08
N GLY A 29 43.40 26.04 3.10
CA GLY A 29 43.84 24.84 2.40
C GLY A 29 43.23 24.57 1.02
N ALA A 30 43.81 25.18 -0.01
CA ALA A 30 43.71 24.71 -1.39
C ALA A 30 44.45 23.37 -1.55
N SER A 31 43.76 22.36 -2.04
CA SER A 31 44.36 21.16 -2.62
C SER A 31 43.80 20.95 -4.02
N LEU A 32 44.67 21.13 -5.02
CA LEU A 32 44.42 20.73 -6.40
C LEU A 32 44.10 19.22 -6.45
N LEU A 33 42.98 18.87 -7.01
CA LEU A 33 42.74 17.52 -7.53
C LEU A 33 42.31 17.62 -8.98
N LEU A 34 43.08 16.92 -9.78
CA LEU A 34 43.02 16.76 -11.22
C LEU A 34 41.62 16.46 -11.73
N GLU A 35 41.23 17.20 -12.75
CA GLU A 35 40.14 16.84 -13.68
C GLU A 35 40.43 15.48 -14.31
N ARG A 36 39.60 14.50 -14.00
CA ARG A 36 39.45 13.30 -14.83
C ARG A 36 38.23 13.51 -15.70
N GLY A 37 38.48 13.53 -17.01
CA GLY A 37 37.48 13.72 -18.04
C GLY A 37 36.28 12.80 -17.90
N ALA A 38 35.11 13.41 -17.99
CA ALA A 38 33.85 12.69 -18.19
C ALA A 38 33.88 12.04 -19.58
N GLN A 39 34.13 10.73 -19.63
CA GLN A 39 33.83 9.95 -20.83
C GLN A 39 32.29 9.79 -20.89
N ALA A 40 31.71 10.34 -21.95
CA ALA A 40 30.34 10.08 -22.35
C ALA A 40 30.20 8.59 -22.60
N GLN A 41 29.43 7.89 -21.72
CA GLN A 41 29.02 6.54 -21.97
C GLN A 41 27.95 6.55 -23.06
N SER A 42 28.22 5.81 -24.14
CA SER A 42 27.28 5.49 -25.19
C SER A 42 26.01 4.83 -24.62
N PRO A 43 24.80 5.00 -25.23
CA PRO A 43 23.61 4.33 -24.78
C PRO A 43 23.80 2.82 -24.92
N GLY A 44 23.96 2.14 -23.80
CA GLY A 44 24.06 0.70 -23.71
C GLY A 44 22.73 0.05 -24.06
N THR A 45 22.78 -0.93 -24.92
CA THR A 45 21.72 -1.91 -25.23
C THR A 45 21.05 -2.38 -23.91
N GLY A 46 19.74 -2.17 -23.82
CA GLY A 46 18.96 -2.39 -22.59
C GLY A 46 18.96 -3.83 -22.07
N GLY A 47 19.91 -4.11 -21.19
CA GLY A 47 19.80 -5.23 -20.26
C GLY A 47 18.97 -4.76 -19.07
N VAL A 48 18.02 -5.58 -18.61
CA VAL A 48 17.25 -5.31 -17.40
C VAL A 48 18.23 -5.06 -16.25
N SER A 49 18.21 -3.84 -15.69
CA SER A 49 19.02 -3.48 -14.53
C SER A 49 18.75 -4.48 -13.39
N GLY A 50 19.80 -4.93 -12.71
CA GLY A 50 19.67 -5.86 -11.58
C GLY A 50 18.79 -5.28 -10.48
N ILE A 51 18.25 -6.16 -9.64
CA ILE A 51 17.48 -5.77 -8.45
C ILE A 51 18.43 -5.05 -7.48
N LYS A 52 17.99 -3.91 -6.95
CA LYS A 52 18.66 -3.15 -5.90
C LYS A 52 17.78 -3.16 -4.65
N GLU A 53 18.40 -3.29 -3.49
CA GLU A 53 17.74 -3.15 -2.20
C GLU A 53 18.46 -2.08 -1.38
N TYR A 54 17.71 -1.21 -0.72
CA TYR A 54 18.25 -0.13 0.11
C TYR A 54 17.21 0.41 1.08
N ASP A 55 17.67 1.11 2.10
CA ASP A 55 16.83 1.74 3.10
C ASP A 55 16.69 3.24 2.85
N VAL A 56 15.49 3.78 3.06
CA VAL A 56 15.15 5.20 2.90
C VAL A 56 14.53 5.73 4.19
N ASN A 57 15.14 6.78 4.75
CA ASN A 57 14.53 7.52 5.85
C ASN A 57 13.44 8.45 5.30
N THR A 58 12.22 8.30 5.78
CA THR A 58 11.07 9.11 5.37
C THR A 58 10.00 9.16 6.45
N ASN A 59 9.32 10.29 6.59
CA ASN A 59 8.14 10.46 7.45
C ASN A 59 8.31 9.85 8.87
N GLY A 60 9.52 9.94 9.43
CA GLY A 60 9.84 9.44 10.78
C GLY A 60 10.04 7.93 10.89
N ILE A 61 10.15 7.22 9.78
CA ILE A 61 10.45 5.78 9.70
C ILE A 61 11.55 5.49 8.67
N ILE A 62 12.03 4.25 8.68
CA ILE A 62 12.87 3.70 7.63
C ILE A 62 11.99 2.77 6.77
N LEU A 63 11.97 3.00 5.47
CA LEU A 63 11.40 2.07 4.49
C LEU A 63 12.52 1.26 3.85
N HIS A 64 12.39 -0.05 3.86
CA HIS A 64 13.18 -0.95 3.02
C HIS A 64 12.57 -0.99 1.63
N VAL A 65 13.40 -0.82 0.60
CA VAL A 65 12.94 -0.65 -0.78
C VAL A 65 13.64 -1.63 -1.70
N THR A 66 12.86 -2.33 -2.49
CA THR A 66 13.32 -3.12 -3.65
C THR A 66 13.08 -2.30 -4.92
N GLU A 67 14.09 -2.20 -5.78
CA GLU A 67 14.02 -1.42 -7.03
C GLU A 67 14.56 -2.22 -8.20
N GLN A 68 13.94 -2.08 -9.38
CA GLN A 68 14.39 -2.70 -10.62
C GLN A 68 14.06 -1.83 -11.84
N GLY A 69 14.97 -1.77 -12.80
CA GLY A 69 14.80 -1.00 -14.02
C GLY A 69 15.12 0.49 -13.86
N ASP A 70 14.97 1.21 -14.95
CA ASP A 70 15.20 2.66 -15.09
C ASP A 70 14.05 3.25 -15.92
N GLY A 71 13.80 4.57 -15.83
CA GLY A 71 12.76 5.27 -16.59
C GLY A 71 11.66 5.86 -15.69
N PRO A 72 10.44 6.06 -16.21
CA PRO A 72 9.34 6.60 -15.43
C PRO A 72 8.99 5.71 -14.23
N ALA A 73 8.75 6.34 -13.07
CA ALA A 73 8.60 5.62 -11.81
C ALA A 73 7.22 4.97 -11.66
N VAL A 74 7.23 3.70 -11.26
CA VAL A 74 6.05 2.90 -10.88
C VAL A 74 6.25 2.41 -9.45
N LEU A 75 5.38 2.84 -8.53
CA LEU A 75 5.48 2.55 -7.11
C LEU A 75 4.47 1.47 -6.73
N PHE A 76 4.96 0.36 -6.18
CA PHE A 76 4.18 -0.82 -5.83
C PHE A 76 3.92 -0.90 -4.33
N CYS A 77 2.67 -1.02 -3.92
CA CYS A 77 2.25 -1.11 -2.53
C CYS A 77 1.56 -2.46 -2.27
N HIS A 78 2.18 -3.28 -1.43
CA HIS A 78 1.62 -4.56 -1.01
C HIS A 78 0.60 -4.41 0.13
N GLY A 79 -0.13 -5.48 0.43
CA GLY A 79 -1.11 -5.54 1.51
C GLY A 79 -0.74 -6.50 2.64
N PHE A 80 -1.76 -7.09 3.27
CA PHE A 80 -1.66 -8.01 4.39
C PHE A 80 -1.86 -9.47 3.96
N PRO A 81 -1.13 -10.41 4.49
CA PRO A 81 0.18 -10.32 5.14
C PRO A 81 1.27 -10.54 4.07
N ASP A 82 1.87 -9.47 3.62
CA ASP A 82 2.81 -9.54 2.50
C ASP A 82 4.00 -8.59 2.69
N THR A 83 4.94 -8.62 1.74
CA THR A 83 6.11 -7.76 1.65
C THR A 83 6.28 -7.29 0.21
N SER A 84 7.28 -6.44 -0.06
CA SER A 84 7.64 -6.02 -1.42
C SER A 84 7.90 -7.20 -2.37
N TYR A 85 8.29 -8.36 -1.84
CA TYR A 85 8.60 -9.55 -2.62
C TYR A 85 7.40 -10.12 -3.41
N THR A 86 6.17 -9.79 -3.02
CA THR A 86 4.94 -10.12 -3.77
C THR A 86 5.00 -9.62 -5.22
N TRP A 87 5.69 -8.50 -5.46
CA TRP A 87 5.73 -7.80 -6.75
C TRP A 87 6.84 -8.27 -7.70
N ARG A 88 7.64 -9.28 -7.33
CA ARG A 88 8.83 -9.73 -8.08
C ARG A 88 8.56 -9.97 -9.58
N GLN A 89 7.39 -10.56 -9.92
CA GLN A 89 7.03 -10.83 -11.31
C GLN A 89 6.58 -9.56 -12.04
N GLN A 90 5.78 -8.71 -11.39
CA GLN A 90 5.28 -7.44 -11.94
C GLN A 90 6.43 -6.44 -12.12
N MET A 91 7.34 -6.34 -11.14
CA MET A 91 8.51 -5.47 -11.23
C MET A 91 9.42 -5.87 -12.40
N LYS A 92 9.64 -7.17 -12.61
CA LYS A 92 10.41 -7.67 -13.77
C LYS A 92 9.76 -7.28 -15.09
N ALA A 93 8.43 -7.46 -15.22
CA ALA A 93 7.69 -7.10 -16.43
C ALA A 93 7.76 -5.60 -16.71
N VAL A 94 7.54 -4.77 -15.69
CA VAL A 94 7.58 -3.31 -15.76
C VAL A 94 8.98 -2.79 -16.09
N ALA A 95 10.02 -3.35 -15.45
CA ALA A 95 11.41 -3.00 -15.75
C ALA A 95 11.80 -3.38 -17.19
N SER A 96 11.37 -4.56 -17.67
CA SER A 96 11.59 -5.00 -19.05
C SER A 96 10.88 -4.10 -20.08
N ALA A 97 9.82 -3.41 -19.66
CA ALA A 97 9.09 -2.45 -20.51
C ALA A 97 9.65 -1.02 -20.44
N GLY A 98 10.79 -0.79 -19.78
CA GLY A 98 11.47 0.51 -19.75
C GLY A 98 11.01 1.45 -18.63
N TYR A 99 10.45 0.91 -17.55
CA TYR A 99 10.03 1.67 -16.38
C TYR A 99 10.89 1.35 -15.16
N ARG A 100 10.93 2.27 -14.20
CA ARG A 100 11.57 2.10 -12.90
C ARG A 100 10.54 1.58 -11.91
N ALA A 101 10.60 0.30 -11.59
CA ALA A 101 9.75 -0.37 -10.61
C ALA A 101 10.35 -0.19 -9.20
N ILE A 102 9.56 0.34 -8.25
CA ILE A 102 9.96 0.63 -6.87
C ILE A 102 8.93 0.01 -5.95
N ALA A 103 9.34 -0.90 -5.07
CA ALA A 103 8.47 -1.58 -4.12
C ALA A 103 9.04 -1.45 -2.70
N PRO A 104 8.49 -0.58 -1.86
CA PRO A 104 8.82 -0.59 -0.43
C PRO A 104 8.15 -1.77 0.26
N ASP A 105 8.82 -2.33 1.27
CA ASP A 105 8.09 -2.96 2.36
C ASP A 105 7.27 -1.87 3.04
N MET A 106 5.95 -2.00 3.04
CA MET A 106 5.08 -0.98 3.62
C MET A 106 5.33 -0.87 5.13
N ARG A 107 5.07 0.29 5.72
CA ARG A 107 5.16 0.53 7.17
C ARG A 107 4.63 -0.67 7.96
N GLY A 108 5.42 -1.20 8.90
CA GLY A 108 5.02 -2.32 9.76
C GLY A 108 5.23 -3.71 9.19
N CYS A 109 5.75 -3.83 7.97
CA CYS A 109 5.97 -5.11 7.29
C CYS A 109 7.44 -5.27 6.88
N GLY A 110 7.86 -6.52 6.68
CA GLY A 110 9.16 -6.88 6.18
C GLY A 110 10.30 -6.21 6.96
N ARG A 111 11.21 -5.56 6.26
CA ARG A 111 12.40 -4.90 6.83
C ARG A 111 12.19 -3.43 7.15
N SER A 112 11.01 -2.87 6.86
CA SER A 112 10.64 -1.50 7.20
C SER A 112 10.36 -1.33 8.69
N SER A 113 10.43 -0.09 9.19
CA SER A 113 10.08 0.24 10.57
C SER A 113 8.63 -0.17 10.90
N ALA A 114 8.45 -0.74 12.10
CA ALA A 114 7.17 -1.19 12.62
C ALA A 114 6.82 -0.47 13.94
N PRO A 115 6.33 0.79 13.90
CA PRO A 115 5.85 1.47 15.10
C PRO A 115 4.76 0.65 15.80
N THR A 116 4.77 0.64 17.14
CA THR A 116 3.79 -0.14 17.90
C THR A 116 2.42 0.53 17.99
N ASP A 117 2.35 1.86 17.89
CA ASP A 117 1.11 2.63 17.98
C ASP A 117 0.26 2.48 16.71
N PRO A 118 -0.96 1.89 16.78
CA PRO A 118 -1.85 1.73 15.63
C PRO A 118 -2.24 3.04 14.95
N THR A 119 -2.27 4.16 15.68
CA THR A 119 -2.64 5.47 15.13
C THR A 119 -1.69 5.95 14.04
N LEU A 120 -0.48 5.40 14.01
CA LEU A 120 0.54 5.67 13.00
C LEU A 120 0.38 4.84 11.71
N TYR A 121 -0.72 4.09 11.55
CA TYR A 121 -0.97 3.24 10.38
C TYR A 121 -2.15 3.70 9.52
N THR A 122 -2.67 4.88 9.77
CA THR A 122 -3.73 5.44 8.92
C THR A 122 -3.18 5.76 7.52
N PRO A 123 -4.02 5.81 6.48
CA PRO A 123 -3.61 6.28 5.16
C PRO A 123 -2.96 7.66 5.14
N LEU A 124 -3.21 8.53 6.11
CA LEU A 124 -2.49 9.81 6.25
C LEU A 124 -0.99 9.58 6.43
N GLN A 125 -0.62 8.60 7.25
CA GLN A 125 0.78 8.26 7.50
C GLN A 125 1.40 7.53 6.31
N THR A 126 0.71 6.51 5.77
CA THR A 126 1.26 5.72 4.66
C THR A 126 1.38 6.54 3.37
N VAL A 127 0.47 7.47 3.09
CA VAL A 127 0.61 8.44 1.99
C VAL A 127 1.80 9.38 2.24
N GLY A 128 2.02 9.82 3.48
CA GLY A 128 3.21 10.57 3.87
C GLY A 128 4.50 9.79 3.59
N ASP A 129 4.52 8.48 3.87
CA ASP A 129 5.67 7.61 3.58
C ASP A 129 5.96 7.55 2.07
N LEU A 130 4.93 7.34 1.25
CA LEU A 130 5.07 7.26 -0.21
C LEU A 130 5.55 8.59 -0.80
N VAL A 131 5.04 9.71 -0.31
CA VAL A 131 5.50 11.04 -0.74
C VAL A 131 6.96 11.27 -0.34
N GLY A 132 7.30 10.99 0.91
CA GLY A 132 8.67 11.16 1.40
C GLY A 132 9.65 10.20 0.72
N LEU A 133 9.23 8.99 0.33
CA LEU A 133 10.02 8.08 -0.51
C LEU A 133 10.33 8.73 -1.87
N LEU A 134 9.32 9.28 -2.55
CA LEU A 134 9.54 9.99 -3.81
C LEU A 134 10.46 11.20 -3.65
N ASP A 135 10.33 11.96 -2.54
CA ASP A 135 11.18 13.11 -2.25
C ASP A 135 12.65 12.69 -2.04
N ALA A 136 12.89 11.64 -1.24
CA ALA A 136 14.22 11.10 -1.00
C ALA A 136 14.89 10.59 -2.29
N LEU A 137 14.10 9.98 -3.18
CA LEU A 137 14.57 9.49 -4.48
C LEU A 137 14.60 10.58 -5.56
N LYS A 138 14.19 11.83 -5.25
CA LYS A 138 14.07 12.95 -6.18
C LYS A 138 13.16 12.66 -7.37
N ILE A 139 12.09 11.92 -7.13
CA ILE A 139 11.09 11.56 -8.14
C ILE A 139 9.91 12.54 -8.03
N PRO A 140 9.61 13.33 -9.06
CA PRO A 140 8.55 14.32 -9.00
C PRO A 140 7.15 13.70 -8.96
N SER A 141 6.94 12.58 -9.64
CA SER A 141 5.65 11.87 -9.67
C SER A 141 5.82 10.41 -10.06
N ALA A 142 4.85 9.58 -9.73
CA ALA A 142 4.84 8.16 -10.06
C ALA A 142 3.44 7.67 -10.46
N VAL A 143 3.39 6.52 -11.13
CA VAL A 143 2.20 5.68 -11.23
C VAL A 143 2.15 4.77 -10.01
N LEU A 144 0.97 4.56 -9.46
CA LEU A 144 0.76 3.68 -8.30
C LEU A 144 0.20 2.32 -8.74
N VAL A 145 0.74 1.26 -8.12
CA VAL A 145 0.21 -0.10 -8.20
C VAL A 145 -0.08 -0.59 -6.79
N GLY A 146 -1.26 -1.15 -6.53
CA GLY A 146 -1.62 -1.60 -5.19
C GLY A 146 -2.46 -2.86 -5.17
N HIS A 147 -2.28 -3.66 -4.12
CA HIS A 147 -3.06 -4.86 -3.83
C HIS A 147 -3.48 -4.86 -2.36
N ASP A 148 -4.71 -5.29 -2.05
CA ASP A 148 -5.25 -5.39 -0.69
C ASP A 148 -5.16 -4.06 0.08
N TRP A 149 -4.53 -3.99 1.26
CA TRP A 149 -4.27 -2.73 1.97
C TRP A 149 -3.44 -1.76 1.12
N GLY A 150 -2.51 -2.27 0.32
CA GLY A 150 -1.77 -1.45 -0.64
C GLY A 150 -2.70 -0.77 -1.65
N ALA A 151 -3.76 -1.45 -2.14
CA ALA A 151 -4.76 -0.82 -2.99
C ALA A 151 -5.52 0.30 -2.24
N THR A 152 -5.91 0.04 -0.97
CA THR A 152 -6.50 1.09 -0.12
C THR A 152 -5.59 2.31 -0.02
N HIS A 153 -4.29 2.10 0.24
CA HIS A 153 -3.31 3.19 0.38
C HIS A 153 -3.11 3.96 -0.92
N VAL A 154 -3.00 3.28 -2.07
CA VAL A 154 -2.80 3.97 -3.36
C VAL A 154 -4.03 4.73 -3.81
N TRP A 155 -5.25 4.25 -3.54
CA TRP A 155 -6.47 5.03 -3.76
C TRP A 155 -6.46 6.32 -2.94
N GLN A 156 -6.09 6.24 -1.66
CA GLN A 156 -6.00 7.41 -0.80
C GLN A 156 -4.85 8.35 -1.20
N ALA A 157 -3.71 7.79 -1.64
CA ALA A 157 -2.59 8.58 -2.15
C ALA A 157 -2.98 9.37 -3.40
N ALA A 158 -3.69 8.76 -4.35
CA ALA A 158 -4.20 9.45 -5.53
C ALA A 158 -5.18 10.56 -5.16
N LEU A 159 -6.05 10.32 -4.17
CA LEU A 159 -7.02 11.30 -3.69
C LEU A 159 -6.37 12.50 -3.00
N MET A 160 -5.38 12.25 -2.14
CA MET A 160 -4.74 13.27 -1.30
C MET A 160 -3.63 14.03 -2.03
N ARG A 161 -2.91 13.37 -2.95
CA ARG A 161 -1.73 13.93 -3.63
C ARG A 161 -1.78 13.71 -5.14
N PRO A 162 -2.81 14.25 -5.83
CA PRO A 162 -2.93 14.16 -7.29
C PRO A 162 -1.78 14.87 -8.03
N ASP A 163 -1.06 15.74 -7.35
CA ASP A 163 0.16 16.38 -7.82
C ASP A 163 1.32 15.37 -7.98
N ARG A 164 1.39 14.36 -7.13
CA ARG A 164 2.48 13.38 -7.06
C ARG A 164 2.11 12.04 -7.73
N PHE A 165 0.86 11.61 -7.68
CA PHE A 165 0.39 10.33 -8.16
C PHE A 165 -0.53 10.52 -9.37
N LYS A 166 -0.04 10.13 -10.56
CA LYS A 166 -0.62 10.52 -11.84
C LYS A 166 -1.56 9.49 -12.44
N ALA A 167 -1.44 8.24 -12.05
CA ALA A 167 -2.31 7.14 -12.47
C ALA A 167 -2.31 6.02 -11.43
N VAL A 168 -3.33 5.15 -11.45
CA VAL A 168 -3.54 4.10 -10.45
C VAL A 168 -3.90 2.78 -11.10
N PHE A 169 -3.17 1.72 -10.74
CA PHE A 169 -3.49 0.34 -11.11
C PHE A 169 -3.72 -0.48 -9.83
N CYS A 170 -4.95 -0.91 -9.58
CA CYS A 170 -5.28 -1.61 -8.35
C CYS A 170 -5.82 -3.01 -8.58
N LEU A 171 -5.55 -3.88 -7.59
CA LEU A 171 -5.97 -5.27 -7.55
C LEU A 171 -6.80 -5.53 -6.29
N SER A 172 -7.84 -6.32 -6.42
CA SER A 172 -8.67 -6.93 -5.36
C SER A 172 -9.50 -5.97 -4.50
N VAL A 173 -9.03 -4.78 -4.15
CA VAL A 173 -9.78 -3.83 -3.32
C VAL A 173 -10.22 -2.62 -4.15
N PRO A 174 -11.53 -2.45 -4.40
CA PRO A 174 -12.05 -1.34 -5.19
C PRO A 174 -12.02 -0.02 -4.42
N PHE A 175 -12.00 1.09 -5.15
CA PHE A 175 -12.29 2.39 -4.54
C PHE A 175 -13.78 2.53 -4.27
N VAL A 176 -14.12 2.76 -3.01
CA VAL A 176 -15.46 3.13 -2.58
C VAL A 176 -15.41 4.53 -1.97
N PRO A 177 -16.14 5.51 -2.52
CA PRO A 177 -16.21 6.84 -1.93
C PRO A 177 -16.65 6.78 -0.46
N ARG A 178 -16.06 7.63 0.38
CA ARG A 178 -16.43 7.72 1.78
C ARG A 178 -17.92 8.05 1.95
N GLY A 179 -18.64 7.14 2.62
CA GLY A 179 -20.03 7.34 3.01
C GLY A 179 -20.20 8.14 4.30
N ASP A 180 -21.42 8.14 4.84
CA ASP A 180 -21.75 8.83 6.09
C ASP A 180 -21.41 8.01 7.34
N VAL A 181 -21.38 6.70 7.20
CA VAL A 181 -21.22 5.72 8.29
C VAL A 181 -20.05 4.81 7.97
N SER A 182 -19.19 4.52 8.96
CA SER A 182 -18.10 3.56 8.79
C SER A 182 -18.63 2.13 8.58
N VAL A 183 -17.83 1.29 7.94
CA VAL A 183 -18.16 -0.14 7.81
C VAL A 183 -18.31 -0.78 9.19
N PHE A 184 -17.48 -0.42 10.16
CA PHE A 184 -17.55 -0.92 11.53
C PHE A 184 -18.87 -0.53 12.21
N GLU A 185 -19.27 0.73 12.11
CA GLU A 185 -20.54 1.20 12.66
C GLU A 185 -21.74 0.53 11.96
N LYS A 186 -21.67 0.34 10.64
CA LYS A 186 -22.69 -0.38 9.88
C LYS A 186 -22.83 -1.81 10.38
N MET A 187 -21.73 -2.53 10.57
CA MET A 187 -21.74 -3.91 11.05
C MET A 187 -22.27 -4.02 12.49
N ARG A 188 -21.86 -3.09 13.39
CA ARG A 188 -22.46 -3.04 14.76
C ARG A 188 -23.97 -2.84 14.71
N LYS A 189 -24.46 -1.90 13.90
CA LYS A 189 -25.89 -1.60 13.78
C LYS A 189 -26.71 -2.75 13.18
N SER A 190 -26.11 -3.54 12.31
CA SER A 190 -26.76 -4.71 11.71
C SER A 190 -26.60 -6.01 12.52
N GLY A 191 -25.91 -5.98 13.67
CA GLY A 191 -25.71 -7.15 14.53
C GLY A 191 -24.62 -8.11 14.06
N HIS A 192 -23.75 -7.71 13.10
CA HIS A 192 -22.68 -8.54 12.53
C HIS A 192 -21.29 -8.23 13.10
N GLN A 193 -21.21 -7.74 14.34
CA GLN A 193 -19.93 -7.42 14.95
C GLN A 193 -19.03 -8.65 15.12
N GLU A 194 -19.62 -9.78 15.53
CA GLU A 194 -18.87 -11.01 15.75
C GLU A 194 -18.52 -11.76 14.45
N ASP A 195 -19.24 -11.45 13.36
CA ASP A 195 -19.09 -12.13 12.07
C ASP A 195 -18.04 -11.46 11.19
N PHE A 196 -17.90 -10.14 11.30
CA PHE A 196 -17.11 -9.35 10.36
C PHE A 196 -15.62 -9.41 10.69
N TYR A 197 -14.82 -9.98 9.78
CA TYR A 197 -13.39 -10.28 9.95
C TYR A 197 -12.55 -9.10 10.43
N MET A 198 -12.86 -7.85 10.04
CA MET A 198 -12.06 -6.70 10.45
C MET A 198 -12.11 -6.45 11.95
N PHE A 199 -13.18 -6.84 12.66
CA PHE A 199 -13.19 -6.77 14.12
C PHE A 199 -12.23 -7.79 14.72
N GLU A 200 -12.18 -9.03 14.21
CA GLU A 200 -11.21 -10.04 14.64
C GLU A 200 -9.77 -9.55 14.44
N GLN A 201 -9.46 -9.04 13.23
CA GLN A 201 -8.12 -8.52 12.89
C GLN A 201 -7.72 -7.29 13.71
N SER A 202 -8.69 -6.53 14.23
CA SER A 202 -8.44 -5.33 15.03
C SER A 202 -8.29 -5.62 16.53
N ARG A 203 -8.58 -6.83 16.99
CA ARG A 203 -8.54 -7.20 18.42
C ARG A 203 -7.12 -7.12 18.98
N PRO A 204 -6.97 -6.88 20.29
CA PRO A 204 -5.66 -6.92 20.94
C PRO A 204 -4.95 -8.29 20.85
N ASP A 205 -5.72 -9.38 20.81
CA ASP A 205 -5.20 -10.75 20.70
C ASP A 205 -5.02 -11.25 19.26
N ALA A 206 -5.31 -10.43 18.23
CA ALA A 206 -5.12 -10.81 16.83
C ALA A 206 -3.65 -11.20 16.53
N ASP A 207 -2.68 -10.57 17.19
CA ASP A 207 -1.26 -10.93 17.05
C ASP A 207 -1.01 -12.40 17.44
N GLN A 208 -1.71 -12.92 18.45
CA GLN A 208 -1.59 -14.30 18.90
C GLN A 208 -2.27 -15.28 17.95
N ILE A 209 -3.42 -14.89 17.39
CA ILE A 209 -4.16 -15.68 16.38
C ILE A 209 -3.28 -15.92 15.14
N TRP A 210 -2.54 -14.90 14.73
CA TRP A 210 -1.68 -14.96 13.54
C TRP A 210 -0.27 -15.50 13.80
N ALA A 211 0.17 -15.65 15.04
CA ALA A 211 1.58 -15.87 15.44
C ALA A 211 2.28 -17.06 14.77
N ASP A 212 1.54 -18.12 14.42
CA ASP A 212 2.11 -19.31 13.77
C ASP A 212 2.21 -19.08 12.24
N ALA A 213 3.19 -18.28 11.82
CA ALA A 213 3.39 -17.94 10.41
C ALA A 213 3.51 -19.17 9.47
N PRO A 214 4.19 -20.28 9.83
CA PRO A 214 4.16 -21.52 9.05
C PRO A 214 2.78 -22.09 8.77
N VAL A 215 1.80 -21.80 9.59
CA VAL A 215 0.40 -22.24 9.44
C VAL A 215 -0.43 -21.14 8.78
N THR A 216 -0.36 -19.91 9.26
CA THR A 216 -1.25 -18.83 8.86
C THR A 216 -0.93 -18.24 7.48
N ILE A 217 0.34 -18.17 7.09
CA ILE A 217 0.72 -17.70 5.74
C ILE A 217 0.26 -18.68 4.65
N PRO A 218 0.57 -19.98 4.67
CA PRO A 218 -0.01 -20.91 3.72
C PRO A 218 -1.54 -20.94 3.78
N GLY A 219 -2.10 -20.80 4.98
CA GLY A 219 -3.54 -20.77 5.21
C GLY A 219 -4.24 -19.66 4.45
N ILE A 220 -3.82 -18.41 4.64
CA ILE A 220 -4.45 -17.26 3.95
C ILE A 220 -4.24 -17.34 2.44
N LEU A 221 -3.05 -17.77 1.97
CA LEU A 221 -2.80 -17.95 0.54
C LEU A 221 -3.78 -18.94 -0.08
N TYR A 222 -4.07 -20.04 0.60
CA TYR A 222 -5.01 -21.04 0.11
C TYR A 222 -6.46 -20.56 0.22
N TRP A 223 -6.90 -20.15 1.42
CA TRP A 223 -8.30 -19.90 1.68
C TRP A 223 -8.85 -18.64 1.01
N ALA A 224 -8.03 -17.65 0.74
CA ALA A 224 -8.43 -16.46 -0.01
C ALA A 224 -8.29 -16.62 -1.54
N SER A 225 -7.82 -17.77 -2.02
CA SER A 225 -7.60 -17.99 -3.46
C SER A 225 -8.82 -18.56 -4.19
N GLY A 226 -8.81 -18.47 -5.52
CA GLY A 226 -9.76 -19.14 -6.39
C GLY A 226 -9.65 -20.68 -6.37
N SER A 227 -8.52 -21.22 -5.90
CA SER A 227 -8.27 -22.66 -5.78
C SER A 227 -9.01 -23.30 -4.61
N ALA A 228 -9.43 -22.52 -3.60
CA ALA A 228 -10.20 -23.04 -2.49
C ALA A 228 -11.65 -23.38 -2.92
N PRO A 229 -12.25 -24.49 -2.42
CA PRO A 229 -13.64 -24.83 -2.69
C PRO A 229 -14.58 -23.67 -2.33
N ALA A 230 -15.55 -23.35 -3.18
CA ALA A 230 -16.39 -22.17 -3.04
C ALA A 230 -17.17 -22.12 -1.71
N ASP A 231 -17.63 -23.29 -1.22
CA ASP A 231 -18.35 -23.44 0.05
C ASP A 231 -17.47 -23.35 1.30
N LYS A 232 -16.12 -23.46 1.13
CA LYS A 232 -15.13 -23.43 2.21
C LYS A 232 -14.17 -22.25 2.11
N ARG A 233 -14.19 -21.55 1.00
CA ARG A 233 -13.36 -20.36 0.76
C ARG A 233 -13.60 -19.33 1.85
N TRP A 234 -12.59 -18.53 2.11
CA TRP A 234 -12.72 -17.39 3.02
C TRP A 234 -13.97 -16.55 2.73
N SER A 235 -14.64 -16.15 3.79
CA SER A 235 -15.71 -15.17 3.76
C SER A 235 -15.45 -14.10 4.81
N PRO A 236 -15.56 -12.82 4.47
CA PRO A 236 -15.40 -11.73 5.41
C PRO A 236 -16.51 -11.66 6.48
N MET A 237 -17.57 -12.42 6.32
CA MET A 237 -18.76 -12.44 7.18
C MET A 237 -19.02 -13.78 7.86
N ASP A 238 -18.06 -14.71 7.82
CA ASP A 238 -18.19 -16.02 8.43
C ASP A 238 -16.92 -16.42 9.19
N PRO A 239 -16.89 -16.32 10.52
CA PRO A 239 -15.72 -16.69 11.34
C PRO A 239 -15.26 -18.12 11.16
N ALA A 240 -16.16 -19.06 10.81
CA ALA A 240 -15.79 -20.45 10.54
C ALA A 240 -14.96 -20.59 9.24
N ARG A 241 -15.04 -19.60 8.36
CA ARG A 241 -14.28 -19.51 7.13
C ARG A 241 -13.16 -18.45 7.20
N SER A 242 -12.53 -18.30 8.37
CA SER A 242 -11.47 -17.33 8.64
C SER A 242 -10.21 -17.55 7.78
N LEU A 243 -9.39 -16.49 7.66
CA LEU A 243 -8.16 -16.48 6.84
C LEU A 243 -7.01 -17.30 7.47
N HIS A 244 -6.91 -17.31 8.79
CA HIS A 244 -5.77 -17.89 9.53
C HIS A 244 -5.85 -19.42 9.71
N ARG A 245 -6.84 -20.09 9.13
CA ARG A 245 -6.96 -21.56 9.16
C ARG A 245 -5.78 -22.21 8.41
N ALA A 246 -5.31 -23.36 8.91
CA ALA A 246 -4.29 -24.15 8.20
C ALA A 246 -4.78 -24.52 6.79
N ALA A 247 -3.88 -24.49 5.81
CA ALA A 247 -4.16 -25.04 4.48
C ALA A 247 -4.42 -26.55 4.57
N PRO A 248 -5.38 -27.11 3.82
CA PRO A 248 -5.78 -28.52 3.95
C PRO A 248 -4.79 -29.48 3.28
N GLY A 249 -3.79 -28.98 2.57
CA GLY A 249 -2.82 -29.79 1.81
C GLY A 249 -1.81 -28.90 1.07
N PRO A 250 -1.17 -29.42 0.02
CA PRO A 250 -0.24 -28.64 -0.78
C PRO A 250 -0.88 -27.38 -1.34
N LEU A 251 -0.11 -26.29 -1.37
CA LEU A 251 -0.56 -25.04 -1.97
C LEU A 251 -0.68 -25.19 -3.50
N PRO A 252 -1.54 -24.38 -4.13
CA PRO A 252 -1.62 -24.29 -5.59
C PRO A 252 -0.26 -23.90 -6.20
N SER A 253 0.00 -24.32 -7.43
CA SER A 253 1.29 -24.11 -8.12
C SER A 253 1.67 -22.64 -8.30
N TRP A 254 0.70 -21.72 -8.29
CA TRP A 254 0.97 -20.28 -8.34
C TRP A 254 1.60 -19.75 -7.04
N ALA A 255 1.37 -20.41 -5.89
CA ALA A 255 2.02 -20.09 -4.62
C ALA A 255 3.43 -20.69 -4.60
N GLU A 256 4.35 -20.04 -5.31
CA GLU A 256 5.73 -20.49 -5.48
C GLU A 256 6.41 -20.74 -4.12
N PRO A 257 7.13 -21.88 -3.95
CA PRO A 257 7.75 -22.25 -2.68
C PRO A 257 8.65 -21.16 -2.09
N ASP A 258 9.44 -20.48 -2.92
CA ASP A 258 10.34 -19.40 -2.48
C ASP A 258 9.57 -18.19 -1.97
N TYR A 259 8.44 -17.84 -2.59
CA TYR A 259 7.57 -16.77 -2.12
C TYR A 259 6.94 -17.10 -0.76
N VAL A 260 6.43 -18.32 -0.62
CA VAL A 260 5.84 -18.78 0.64
C VAL A 260 6.90 -18.81 1.75
N ALA A 261 8.07 -19.38 1.47
CA ALA A 261 9.17 -19.47 2.44
C ALA A 261 9.67 -18.07 2.86
N HIS A 262 9.77 -17.12 1.92
CA HIS A 262 10.14 -15.73 2.21
C HIS A 262 9.14 -15.10 3.19
N ASN A 263 7.84 -15.13 2.89
CA ASN A 263 6.83 -14.52 3.75
C ASN A 263 6.75 -15.19 5.12
N VAL A 264 6.83 -16.54 5.18
CA VAL A 264 6.89 -17.24 6.46
C VAL A 264 8.08 -16.76 7.29
N ALA A 265 9.29 -16.68 6.70
CA ALA A 265 10.48 -16.23 7.41
C ALA A 265 10.37 -14.78 7.90
N GLU A 266 9.83 -13.87 7.06
CA GLU A 266 9.65 -12.48 7.43
C GLU A 266 8.65 -12.32 8.58
N PHE A 267 7.49 -12.97 8.51
CA PHE A 267 6.48 -12.88 9.58
C PHE A 267 6.85 -13.69 10.84
N GLN A 268 7.68 -14.73 10.75
CA GLN A 268 8.29 -15.35 11.93
C GLN A 268 9.25 -14.39 12.65
N ARG A 269 9.98 -13.56 11.89
CA ARG A 269 10.94 -12.59 12.42
C ARG A 269 10.27 -11.36 13.02
N THR A 270 9.24 -10.80 12.36
CA THR A 270 8.60 -9.52 12.72
C THR A 270 7.35 -9.69 13.57
N GLY A 271 6.71 -10.83 13.52
CA GLY A 271 5.31 -10.99 13.94
C GLY A 271 4.35 -10.26 13.00
N PHE A 272 3.09 -10.24 13.38
CA PHE A 272 2.01 -9.65 12.57
C PHE A 272 1.55 -8.29 13.09
N HIS A 273 2.08 -7.82 14.23
CA HIS A 273 1.59 -6.60 14.90
C HIS A 273 1.51 -5.40 13.96
N GLY A 274 2.61 -5.08 13.26
CA GLY A 274 2.66 -3.95 12.35
C GLY A 274 1.65 -4.07 11.21
N ALA A 275 1.55 -5.24 10.60
CA ALA A 275 0.60 -5.50 9.51
C ALA A 275 -0.86 -5.45 9.98
N LEU A 276 -1.16 -5.95 11.19
CA LEU A 276 -2.50 -5.89 11.81
C LEU A 276 -2.90 -4.48 12.21
N ASN A 277 -1.95 -3.58 12.42
CA ASN A 277 -2.26 -2.18 12.75
C ASN A 277 -3.00 -1.44 11.64
N TYR A 278 -2.96 -1.89 10.39
CA TYR A 278 -3.80 -1.35 9.32
C TYR A 278 -5.29 -1.55 9.62
N TYR A 279 -5.66 -2.72 10.15
CA TYR A 279 -7.03 -3.00 10.57
C TYR A 279 -7.43 -2.19 11.79
N ARG A 280 -6.53 -2.06 12.79
CA ARG A 280 -6.75 -1.24 14.00
C ARG A 280 -6.89 0.24 13.69
N ALA A 281 -6.21 0.73 12.65
CA ALA A 281 -6.27 2.12 12.20
C ALA A 281 -7.48 2.43 11.29
N ALA A 282 -8.18 1.42 10.76
CA ALA A 282 -9.21 1.60 9.73
C ALA A 282 -10.42 2.42 10.23
N GLU A 283 -10.94 2.12 11.41
CA GLU A 283 -12.07 2.88 11.95
C GLU A 283 -11.69 4.29 12.38
N PRO A 284 -10.61 4.55 13.12
CA PRO A 284 -10.10 5.90 13.36
C PRO A 284 -9.90 6.71 12.07
N TYR A 285 -9.35 6.08 11.03
CA TYR A 285 -9.17 6.75 9.75
C TYR A 285 -10.48 7.21 9.12
N PHE A 286 -11.57 6.46 9.27
CA PHE A 286 -12.86 6.90 8.75
C PHE A 286 -13.23 8.32 9.23
N TYR A 287 -13.02 8.63 10.50
CA TYR A 287 -13.31 9.95 11.04
C TYR A 287 -12.34 11.02 10.52
N LEU A 288 -11.05 10.69 10.42
CA LEU A 288 -10.02 11.58 9.88
C LEU A 288 -10.23 11.89 8.40
N SER A 289 -10.85 10.99 7.64
CA SER A 289 -11.12 11.15 6.21
C SER A 289 -12.33 12.01 5.87
N ALA A 290 -12.99 12.62 6.87
CA ALA A 290 -14.17 13.48 6.66
C ALA A 290 -13.99 14.59 5.60
N PRO A 291 -12.81 15.25 5.46
CA PRO A 291 -12.59 16.26 4.42
C PRO A 291 -12.72 15.72 2.98
N TRP A 292 -12.56 14.43 2.77
CA TRP A 292 -12.64 13.78 1.45
C TRP A 292 -14.00 13.12 1.18
N LYS A 293 -15.04 13.43 1.98
CA LYS A 293 -16.40 12.92 1.72
C LYS A 293 -16.85 13.35 0.33
N GLY A 294 -17.30 12.38 -0.49
CA GLY A 294 -17.76 12.62 -1.85
C GLY A 294 -16.65 12.91 -2.88
N ALA A 295 -15.38 12.93 -2.46
CA ALA A 295 -14.27 13.07 -3.38
C ALA A 295 -14.12 11.82 -4.28
N ARG A 296 -13.60 12.02 -5.50
CA ARG A 296 -13.46 11.01 -6.55
C ARG A 296 -12.03 10.92 -7.02
N ILE A 297 -11.63 9.75 -7.48
CA ILE A 297 -10.33 9.54 -8.14
C ILE A 297 -10.43 10.03 -9.59
N THR A 298 -9.71 11.09 -9.91
CA THR A 298 -9.75 11.72 -11.25
C THR A 298 -8.60 11.29 -12.15
N GLN A 299 -7.60 10.60 -11.61
CA GLN A 299 -6.49 10.07 -12.39
C GLN A 299 -6.93 8.89 -13.25
N PRO A 300 -6.31 8.68 -14.42
CA PRO A 300 -6.45 7.45 -15.18
C PRO A 300 -6.24 6.23 -14.26
N SER A 301 -7.20 5.33 -14.27
CA SER A 301 -7.17 4.18 -13.35
C SER A 301 -7.52 2.89 -14.08
N PHE A 302 -6.96 1.76 -13.61
CA PHE A 302 -7.28 0.41 -14.04
C PHE A 302 -7.50 -0.49 -12.83
N PHE A 303 -8.44 -1.43 -12.90
CA PHE A 303 -8.76 -2.30 -11.79
C PHE A 303 -8.94 -3.76 -12.22
N ILE A 304 -8.30 -4.69 -11.52
CA ILE A 304 -8.51 -6.13 -11.75
C ILE A 304 -9.00 -6.80 -10.48
N TRP A 305 -10.01 -7.64 -10.63
CA TRP A 305 -10.61 -8.39 -9.55
C TRP A 305 -10.78 -9.86 -9.88
N GLY A 306 -10.52 -10.72 -8.91
CA GLY A 306 -10.89 -12.14 -8.96
C GLY A 306 -12.37 -12.34 -8.63
N LYS A 307 -13.12 -13.06 -9.46
CA LYS A 307 -14.54 -13.36 -9.19
C LYS A 307 -14.72 -14.27 -7.96
N ALA A 308 -13.67 -14.98 -7.57
CA ALA A 308 -13.64 -15.85 -6.42
C ALA A 308 -13.11 -15.17 -5.14
N ASP A 309 -12.82 -13.87 -5.16
CA ASP A 309 -12.40 -13.12 -3.99
C ASP A 309 -13.55 -12.96 -2.99
N GLY A 310 -13.34 -13.34 -1.72
CA GLY A 310 -14.32 -13.19 -0.65
C GLY A 310 -14.76 -11.74 -0.41
N LEU A 311 -13.91 -10.74 -0.73
CA LEU A 311 -14.26 -9.33 -0.63
C LEU A 311 -15.46 -8.93 -1.51
N LYS A 312 -15.83 -9.71 -2.52
CA LYS A 312 -17.04 -9.45 -3.31
C LYS A 312 -18.32 -9.54 -2.49
N GLU A 313 -18.30 -10.23 -1.36
CA GLU A 313 -19.44 -10.24 -0.42
C GLU A 313 -19.64 -8.85 0.25
N LEU A 314 -18.53 -8.10 0.48
CA LEU A 314 -18.59 -6.75 1.05
C LEU A 314 -18.82 -5.66 0.01
N TYR A 315 -18.31 -5.88 -1.19
CA TYR A 315 -18.35 -4.93 -2.30
C TYR A 315 -19.11 -5.57 -3.49
N PRO A 316 -20.44 -5.73 -3.42
CA PRO A 316 -21.22 -6.35 -4.49
C PRO A 316 -21.40 -5.38 -5.67
N LEU A 317 -20.29 -4.93 -6.25
CA LEU A 317 -20.26 -4.01 -7.37
C LEU A 317 -19.43 -4.59 -8.53
N THR A 318 -19.76 -4.18 -9.72
CA THR A 318 -18.97 -4.48 -10.93
C THR A 318 -17.91 -3.42 -11.17
N VAL A 319 -16.92 -3.73 -12.02
CA VAL A 319 -15.93 -2.76 -12.46
C VAL A 319 -16.58 -1.49 -13.04
N ASP A 320 -17.65 -1.62 -13.81
CA ASP A 320 -18.35 -0.46 -14.37
C ASP A 320 -19.03 0.42 -13.30
N GLN A 321 -19.56 -0.18 -12.26
CA GLN A 321 -20.15 0.57 -11.14
C GLN A 321 -19.11 1.39 -10.35
N MET A 322 -17.83 1.01 -10.39
CA MET A 322 -16.75 1.80 -9.80
C MET A 322 -16.59 3.18 -10.46
N ARG A 323 -17.06 3.39 -11.69
CA ARG A 323 -16.97 4.68 -12.39
C ARG A 323 -17.66 5.83 -11.65
N SER A 324 -18.60 5.54 -10.77
CA SER A 324 -19.22 6.55 -9.91
C SER A 324 -18.22 7.24 -8.98
N GLY A 325 -17.25 6.47 -8.46
CA GLY A 325 -16.16 6.96 -7.61
C GLY A 325 -14.86 7.25 -8.38
N VAL A 326 -14.66 6.59 -9.53
CA VAL A 326 -13.47 6.66 -10.38
C VAL A 326 -13.88 7.00 -11.82
N PRO A 327 -14.28 8.25 -12.11
CA PRO A 327 -14.78 8.64 -13.45
C PRO A 327 -13.76 8.42 -14.55
N SER A 328 -12.45 8.45 -14.24
CA SER A 328 -11.36 8.20 -15.19
C SER A 328 -10.89 6.74 -15.20
N LEU A 329 -11.74 5.79 -14.81
CA LEU A 329 -11.45 4.36 -14.93
C LEU A 329 -11.41 4.00 -16.42
N ILE A 330 -10.20 3.77 -16.95
CA ILE A 330 -10.01 3.51 -18.40
C ILE A 330 -10.25 2.04 -18.76
N GLY A 331 -10.22 1.15 -17.77
CA GLY A 331 -10.50 -0.27 -17.96
C GLY A 331 -10.50 -1.06 -16.65
N GLY A 332 -10.87 -2.32 -16.75
CA GLY A 332 -10.78 -3.28 -15.66
C GLY A 332 -11.26 -4.66 -16.09
N LEU A 333 -10.89 -5.66 -15.31
CA LEU A 333 -11.19 -7.06 -15.56
C LEU A 333 -11.74 -7.74 -14.30
N GLU A 334 -12.65 -8.67 -14.51
CA GLU A 334 -13.09 -9.64 -13.51
C GLU A 334 -12.71 -11.03 -13.99
N LEU A 335 -11.78 -11.70 -13.28
CA LEU A 335 -11.17 -12.95 -13.71
C LEU A 335 -11.88 -14.15 -13.09
N ASP A 336 -12.30 -15.11 -13.92
CA ASP A 336 -12.90 -16.37 -13.47
C ASP A 336 -11.86 -17.26 -12.78
N ASN A 337 -12.27 -17.96 -11.73
CA ASN A 337 -11.45 -18.88 -10.95
C ASN A 337 -10.21 -18.24 -10.28
N VAL A 338 -10.13 -16.92 -10.21
CA VAL A 338 -9.11 -16.15 -9.51
C VAL A 338 -9.73 -15.61 -8.22
N GLY A 339 -9.01 -15.71 -7.11
CA GLY A 339 -9.40 -15.18 -5.81
C GLY A 339 -8.74 -13.85 -5.52
N HIS A 340 -8.29 -13.71 -4.28
CA HIS A 340 -7.72 -12.47 -3.77
C HIS A 340 -6.33 -12.15 -4.32
N TRP A 341 -5.50 -13.18 -4.57
CA TRP A 341 -4.09 -13.04 -4.94
C TRP A 341 -3.90 -12.86 -6.45
N VAL A 342 -4.58 -11.89 -7.04
CA VAL A 342 -4.68 -11.69 -8.50
C VAL A 342 -3.31 -11.64 -9.18
N GLN A 343 -2.31 -10.98 -8.55
CA GLN A 343 -0.94 -10.85 -9.07
C GLN A 343 -0.17 -12.18 -9.10
N HIS A 344 -0.62 -13.16 -8.32
CA HIS A 344 -0.02 -14.51 -8.23
C HIS A 344 -0.85 -15.55 -8.97
N GLU A 345 -2.17 -15.48 -8.88
CA GLU A 345 -3.09 -16.45 -9.49
C GLU A 345 -3.19 -16.26 -11.03
N ALA A 346 -2.99 -15.02 -11.51
CA ALA A 346 -3.05 -14.67 -12.94
C ALA A 346 -1.93 -13.69 -13.34
N PRO A 347 -0.65 -14.02 -13.08
CA PRO A 347 0.47 -13.08 -13.25
C PRO A 347 0.62 -12.57 -14.68
N ASP A 348 0.42 -13.42 -15.68
CA ASP A 348 0.57 -13.04 -17.09
C ASP A 348 -0.47 -11.99 -17.50
N VAL A 349 -1.72 -12.16 -17.06
CA VAL A 349 -2.80 -11.21 -17.34
C VAL A 349 -2.50 -9.87 -16.63
N VAL A 350 -2.09 -9.92 -15.36
CA VAL A 350 -1.75 -8.70 -14.60
C VAL A 350 -0.58 -7.97 -15.25
N ASN A 351 0.50 -8.69 -15.61
CA ASN A 351 1.69 -8.12 -16.25
C ASN A 351 1.36 -7.47 -17.59
N GLU A 352 0.59 -8.16 -18.44
CA GLU A 352 0.17 -7.64 -19.75
C GLU A 352 -0.66 -6.36 -19.60
N GLN A 353 -1.68 -6.38 -18.73
CA GLN A 353 -2.56 -5.23 -18.54
C GLN A 353 -1.83 -4.05 -17.87
N LEU A 354 -0.94 -4.33 -16.92
CA LEU A 354 -0.14 -3.29 -16.26
C LEU A 354 0.79 -2.60 -17.29
N VAL A 355 1.52 -3.35 -18.11
CA VAL A 355 2.40 -2.77 -19.12
C VAL A 355 1.60 -1.96 -20.14
N LYS A 356 0.46 -2.46 -20.63
CA LYS A 356 -0.44 -1.71 -21.56
C LYS A 356 -0.96 -0.43 -20.89
N PHE A 357 -1.35 -0.50 -19.63
CA PHE A 357 -1.79 0.66 -18.86
C PHE A 357 -0.69 1.71 -18.76
N LEU A 358 0.53 1.31 -18.38
CA LEU A 358 1.68 2.21 -18.27
C LEU A 358 1.98 2.90 -19.61
N GLN A 359 1.99 2.18 -20.70
CA GLN A 359 2.19 2.75 -22.05
C GLN A 359 1.13 3.79 -22.42
N THR A 360 -0.08 3.65 -21.89
CA THR A 360 -1.17 4.59 -22.14
C THR A 360 -1.02 5.88 -21.32
N VAL A 361 -0.58 5.78 -20.06
CA VAL A 361 -0.59 6.91 -19.12
C VAL A 361 0.77 7.60 -18.96
N THR A 362 1.85 6.91 -19.28
CA THR A 362 3.24 7.42 -19.26
C THR A 362 4.02 6.79 -20.41
N PRO A 363 3.88 7.26 -21.64
CA PRO A 363 4.68 6.78 -22.77
C PRO A 363 6.18 6.95 -22.48
N THR A 364 6.96 5.91 -22.75
CA THR A 364 8.43 5.92 -22.62
C THR A 364 9.09 6.59 -23.79
#